data_3281e146eae2bdf3cf71a5d8960ca81d
#
_entry.id   3281e146eae2bdf3cf71a5d8960ca81d
#
_cell.length_a   1.000
_cell.length_b   1.000
_cell.length_c   1.000
_cell.angle_alpha   90.00
_cell.angle_beta   90.00
_cell.angle_gamma   90.00
#
_symmetry.space_group_name_H-M   'P 1'
#
loop_
_entity.id
_entity.type
_entity.pdbx_description
1 polymer ?
#
loop_
_entity_poly.entity_id
_entity_poly.type
_entity_poly.pdbx_seq_one_letter_code
_entity_poly.pdbx_strand_id
1 'polypeptide(L)'
;MKIGRLNFKDYAARKPLMLSDTGKFMTVKEVAQKTRMTSFSLHALSDEKKIDLAMKRYEKEPDFKLGIFNMGTYTKSEVIKNIKDQTEFGKVAVNAEMQYCTELINALKLRTIPKFPKIPIRRIPEIPDWRVIRKCFWFKVKTTALFCENTTDGITSSFATYRINNVHPVFQSKGFNVVVNQGTNDTRTNFVNTAKKPLTNYISGIGHGNYNRYTGHAGENILKVGEYDAAEVKDKAIHFLSCRTAAQLGPDTVAKGAKCYAGYDENFTFVWDDPSTPVNEVDLFKICDSTFDIHMANGSTAQQAFNAAISAFNAAIAMVPGTTTASWLTYDRDHMRLHGDPATKISPYKFVKICLPLKSLAQQEKMVELGDLVD
;
A
#
# COMPACT_ATOMS: atom_id res chain seq x y z
N MET A 1 16.12 -25.71 -1.24
CA MET A 1 17.43 -25.58 -0.54
C MET A 1 17.31 -24.58 0.59
N LYS A 2 17.75 -24.93 1.81
CA LYS A 2 17.68 -24.04 2.99
C LYS A 2 19.04 -23.37 3.22
N ILE A 3 19.05 -22.05 3.35
CA ILE A 3 20.24 -21.25 3.66
C ILE A 3 19.89 -20.29 4.81
N GLY A 4 20.42 -20.55 6.00
CA GLY A 4 19.99 -19.84 7.20
C GLY A 4 18.48 -20.04 7.44
N ARG A 5 17.73 -18.93 7.44
CA ARG A 5 16.26 -18.94 7.58
C ARG A 5 15.51 -18.94 6.25
N LEU A 6 16.20 -18.75 5.13
CA LEU A 6 15.59 -18.68 3.80
C LEU A 6 15.45 -20.09 3.21
N ASN A 7 14.30 -20.38 2.63
CA ASN A 7 14.00 -21.65 1.98
C ASN A 7 13.80 -21.42 0.47
N PHE A 8 14.86 -21.69 -0.32
CA PHE A 8 14.83 -21.48 -1.76
C PHE A 8 14.18 -22.65 -2.48
N LYS A 9 13.32 -22.39 -3.45
CA LYS A 9 12.92 -23.35 -4.47
C LYS A 9 14.17 -23.80 -5.26
N ASP A 10 14.20 -25.01 -5.78
CA ASP A 10 15.41 -25.54 -6.43
C ASP A 10 15.86 -24.71 -7.64
N TYR A 11 14.93 -24.27 -8.49
CA TYR A 11 15.26 -23.41 -9.63
C TYR A 11 15.81 -22.06 -9.17
N ALA A 12 15.24 -21.48 -8.11
CA ALA A 12 15.68 -20.19 -7.56
C ALA A 12 17.12 -20.28 -7.00
N ALA A 13 17.48 -21.41 -6.39
CA ALA A 13 18.83 -21.64 -5.92
C ALA A 13 19.88 -21.74 -7.05
N ARG A 14 19.44 -22.10 -8.27
CA ARG A 14 20.29 -22.22 -9.47
C ARG A 14 20.32 -20.93 -10.31
N LYS A 15 19.57 -19.91 -9.95
CA LYS A 15 19.62 -18.62 -10.64
C LYS A 15 20.96 -17.92 -10.43
N PRO A 16 21.52 -17.28 -11.45
CA PRO A 16 22.70 -16.44 -11.29
C PRO A 16 22.39 -15.29 -10.33
N LEU A 17 23.36 -14.92 -9.50
CA LEU A 17 23.20 -13.88 -8.51
C LEU A 17 24.25 -12.76 -8.64
N MET A 18 25.46 -13.09 -9.03
CA MET A 18 26.57 -12.16 -9.18
C MET A 18 27.65 -12.72 -10.11
N LEU A 19 28.61 -11.87 -10.50
CA LEU A 19 29.81 -12.32 -11.19
C LEU A 19 30.93 -12.71 -10.19
N SER A 20 31.68 -13.74 -10.54
CA SER A 20 32.96 -14.06 -9.87
C SER A 20 34.06 -13.09 -10.34
N ASP A 21 35.20 -13.11 -9.66
CA ASP A 21 36.39 -12.36 -10.03
C ASP A 21 36.90 -12.73 -11.44
N THR A 22 36.57 -13.92 -11.95
CA THR A 22 36.89 -14.40 -13.30
C THR A 22 35.82 -14.02 -14.33
N GLY A 23 34.79 -13.23 -13.98
CA GLY A 23 33.71 -12.81 -14.87
C GLY A 23 32.64 -13.87 -15.15
N LYS A 24 32.67 -15.02 -14.46
CA LYS A 24 31.65 -16.07 -14.57
C LYS A 24 30.49 -15.80 -13.63
N PHE A 25 29.25 -16.03 -14.08
CA PHE A 25 28.07 -15.93 -13.20
C PHE A 25 28.08 -17.03 -12.13
N MET A 26 27.88 -16.61 -10.90
CA MET A 26 27.70 -17.48 -9.72
C MET A 26 26.22 -17.55 -9.36
N THR A 27 25.76 -18.76 -9.08
CA THR A 27 24.38 -19.00 -8.64
C THR A 27 24.17 -18.62 -7.17
N VAL A 28 22.90 -18.46 -6.76
CA VAL A 28 22.53 -18.26 -5.34
C VAL A 28 23.17 -19.34 -4.46
N LYS A 29 23.15 -20.60 -4.90
CA LYS A 29 23.74 -21.73 -4.17
C LYS A 29 25.26 -21.59 -3.99
N GLU A 30 25.97 -21.23 -5.05
CA GLU A 30 27.44 -21.07 -5.00
C GLU A 30 27.84 -19.88 -4.13
N VAL A 31 27.11 -18.77 -4.23
CA VAL A 31 27.33 -17.57 -3.37
C VAL A 31 27.12 -17.92 -1.90
N ALA A 32 26.06 -18.66 -1.57
CA ALA A 32 25.75 -19.05 -0.20
C ALA A 32 26.76 -20.02 0.43
N GLN A 33 27.47 -20.78 -0.38
CA GLN A 33 28.51 -21.74 0.07
C GLN A 33 29.88 -21.08 0.30
N LYS A 34 30.11 -19.86 -0.25
CA LYS A 34 31.41 -19.19 -0.03
C LYS A 34 31.52 -18.63 1.40
N THR A 35 32.56 -19.01 2.08
CA THR A 35 32.91 -18.57 3.46
C THR A 35 33.51 -17.17 3.52
N ARG A 36 34.12 -16.69 2.43
CA ARG A 36 34.68 -15.36 2.29
C ARG A 36 34.24 -14.78 0.95
N MET A 37 33.54 -13.66 0.97
CA MET A 37 33.24 -12.89 -0.22
C MET A 37 34.03 -11.59 -0.18
N THR A 38 34.84 -11.34 -1.19
CA THR A 38 35.35 -9.99 -1.49
C THR A 38 34.17 -9.05 -1.69
N SER A 39 34.32 -7.79 -1.33
CA SER A 39 33.26 -6.78 -1.45
C SER A 39 32.94 -6.57 -2.94
N PHE A 40 31.91 -7.28 -3.43
CA PHE A 40 31.42 -7.11 -4.79
C PHE A 40 30.14 -6.28 -4.75
N SER A 41 30.09 -5.24 -5.55
CA SER A 41 28.91 -4.41 -5.72
C SER A 41 28.33 -4.63 -7.12
N LEU A 42 27.06 -5.03 -7.18
CA LEU A 42 26.32 -5.12 -8.46
C LEU A 42 26.22 -3.76 -9.17
N HIS A 43 26.35 -2.66 -8.42
CA HIS A 43 26.39 -1.30 -9.00
C HIS A 43 27.62 -1.06 -9.88
N ALA A 44 28.71 -1.80 -9.68
CA ALA A 44 29.92 -1.72 -10.50
C ALA A 44 29.83 -2.51 -11.81
N LEU A 45 28.74 -3.26 -12.05
CA LEU A 45 28.53 -3.96 -13.33
C LEU A 45 28.21 -2.96 -14.44
N SER A 46 28.77 -3.22 -15.64
CA SER A 46 28.31 -2.54 -16.85
C SER A 46 26.82 -2.86 -17.11
N ASP A 47 26.14 -1.96 -17.81
CA ASP A 47 24.70 -2.15 -18.10
C ASP A 47 24.47 -3.41 -18.93
N GLU A 48 25.36 -3.76 -19.87
CA GLU A 48 25.29 -5.03 -20.60
C GLU A 48 25.30 -6.26 -19.68
N LYS A 49 26.14 -6.24 -18.64
CA LYS A 49 26.22 -7.34 -17.66
C LYS A 49 25.02 -7.39 -16.73
N LYS A 50 24.44 -6.24 -16.39
CA LYS A 50 23.17 -6.18 -15.63
C LYS A 50 22.02 -6.77 -16.46
N ILE A 51 21.95 -6.42 -17.74
CA ILE A 51 20.96 -6.95 -18.69
C ILE A 51 21.13 -8.47 -18.82
N ASP A 52 22.33 -8.96 -19.07
CA ASP A 52 22.62 -10.40 -19.21
C ASP A 52 22.29 -11.15 -17.91
N LEU A 53 22.60 -10.58 -16.74
CA LEU A 53 22.24 -11.16 -15.46
C LEU A 53 20.72 -11.25 -15.29
N ALA A 54 19.98 -10.19 -15.56
CA ALA A 54 18.53 -10.16 -15.45
C ALA A 54 17.88 -11.17 -16.43
N MET A 55 18.30 -11.18 -17.68
CA MET A 55 17.81 -12.15 -18.69
C MET A 55 17.99 -13.60 -18.23
N LYS A 56 19.22 -13.97 -17.81
CA LYS A 56 19.52 -15.32 -17.32
C LYS A 56 18.73 -15.70 -16.07
N ARG A 57 18.36 -14.73 -15.24
CA ARG A 57 17.51 -15.00 -14.09
C ARG A 57 16.08 -15.28 -14.51
N TYR A 58 15.51 -14.49 -15.43
CA TYR A 58 14.18 -14.74 -15.99
C TYR A 58 14.12 -16.05 -16.78
N GLU A 59 15.16 -16.40 -17.54
CA GLU A 59 15.24 -17.69 -18.27
C GLU A 59 15.11 -18.90 -17.35
N LYS A 60 15.67 -18.81 -16.12
CA LYS A 60 15.63 -19.90 -15.12
C LYS A 60 14.31 -19.95 -14.34
N GLU A 61 13.47 -18.95 -14.44
CA GLU A 61 12.17 -18.94 -13.81
C GLU A 61 11.22 -19.91 -14.53
N PRO A 62 10.30 -20.60 -13.84
CA PRO A 62 9.15 -21.22 -14.46
C PRO A 62 8.34 -20.19 -15.27
N ASP A 63 7.42 -20.65 -16.10
CA ASP A 63 6.53 -19.74 -16.81
C ASP A 63 5.66 -18.98 -15.81
N PHE A 64 5.58 -17.68 -15.99
CA PHE A 64 4.79 -16.77 -15.17
C PHE A 64 4.13 -15.70 -16.04
N LYS A 65 3.17 -15.00 -15.47
CA LYS A 65 2.61 -13.76 -16.01
C LYS A 65 2.85 -12.63 -15.04
N LEU A 66 3.36 -11.53 -15.53
CA LEU A 66 3.56 -10.29 -14.76
C LEU A 66 2.42 -9.33 -15.10
N GLY A 67 1.67 -8.90 -14.10
CA GLY A 67 0.67 -7.86 -14.24
C GLY A 67 1.24 -6.50 -13.86
N ILE A 68 0.91 -5.48 -14.62
CA ILE A 68 1.22 -4.08 -14.32
C ILE A 68 -0.06 -3.30 -14.48
N PHE A 69 -0.48 -2.60 -13.42
CA PHE A 69 -1.62 -1.69 -13.53
C PHE A 69 -1.37 -0.67 -14.64
N ASN A 70 -2.35 -0.37 -15.47
CA ASN A 70 -2.33 0.50 -16.66
C ASN A 70 -1.63 -0.07 -17.92
N MET A 71 -0.84 -1.15 -17.80
CA MET A 71 -0.06 -1.67 -18.94
C MET A 71 -0.48 -3.08 -19.37
N GLY A 72 -1.28 -3.77 -18.52
CA GLY A 72 -1.75 -5.13 -18.81
C GLY A 72 -0.85 -6.24 -18.27
N THR A 73 -0.87 -7.38 -18.94
CA THR A 73 -0.15 -8.57 -18.48
C THR A 73 0.91 -8.97 -19.50
N TYR A 74 2.09 -9.31 -19.01
CA TYR A 74 3.24 -9.75 -19.80
C TYR A 74 3.58 -11.21 -19.45
N THR A 75 3.75 -12.03 -20.46
CA THR A 75 4.33 -13.37 -20.32
C THR A 75 5.83 -13.28 -20.03
N LYS A 76 6.42 -14.34 -19.49
CA LYS A 76 7.88 -14.45 -19.31
C LYS A 76 8.66 -14.10 -20.57
N SER A 77 8.23 -14.60 -21.74
CA SER A 77 8.88 -14.33 -23.02
C SER A 77 8.82 -12.84 -23.41
N GLU A 78 7.68 -12.19 -23.15
CA GLU A 78 7.54 -10.75 -23.40
C GLU A 78 8.38 -9.92 -22.44
N VAL A 79 8.51 -10.31 -21.17
CA VAL A 79 9.42 -9.67 -20.22
C VAL A 79 10.86 -9.75 -20.74
N ILE A 80 11.33 -10.95 -21.10
CA ILE A 80 12.68 -11.17 -21.65
C ILE A 80 12.90 -10.35 -22.94
N LYS A 81 11.90 -10.33 -23.83
CA LYS A 81 11.98 -9.52 -25.06
C LYS A 81 12.13 -8.03 -24.74
N ASN A 82 11.32 -7.48 -23.84
CA ASN A 82 11.41 -6.09 -23.43
C ASN A 82 12.77 -5.74 -22.80
N ILE A 83 13.35 -6.64 -22.00
CA ILE A 83 14.70 -6.47 -21.45
C ILE A 83 15.73 -6.44 -22.59
N LYS A 84 15.66 -7.36 -23.55
CA LYS A 84 16.55 -7.42 -24.70
C LYS A 84 16.45 -6.17 -25.57
N ASP A 85 15.24 -5.71 -25.82
CA ASP A 85 14.93 -4.55 -26.66
C ASP A 85 15.17 -3.20 -25.92
N GLN A 86 15.55 -3.25 -24.64
CA GLN A 86 15.82 -2.08 -23.81
C GLN A 86 14.67 -1.05 -23.77
N THR A 87 13.43 -1.54 -23.84
CA THR A 87 12.25 -0.70 -23.67
C THR A 87 12.24 -0.06 -22.27
N GLU A 88 11.41 0.95 -22.04
CA GLU A 88 11.24 1.56 -20.71
C GLU A 88 10.89 0.50 -19.65
N PHE A 89 9.93 -0.39 -19.97
CA PHE A 89 9.57 -1.51 -19.11
C PHE A 89 10.75 -2.48 -18.93
N GLY A 90 11.49 -2.82 -19.98
CA GLY A 90 12.66 -3.68 -19.89
C GLY A 90 13.74 -3.14 -18.95
N LYS A 91 13.97 -1.84 -18.95
CA LYS A 91 14.88 -1.17 -18.01
C LYS A 91 14.41 -1.24 -16.58
N VAL A 92 13.10 -1.06 -16.34
CA VAL A 92 12.49 -1.22 -15.00
C VAL A 92 12.67 -2.66 -14.52
N ALA A 93 12.44 -3.66 -15.38
CA ALA A 93 12.61 -5.07 -15.02
C ALA A 93 14.08 -5.41 -14.67
N VAL A 94 15.06 -4.86 -15.40
CA VAL A 94 16.49 -5.01 -15.05
C VAL A 94 16.77 -4.37 -13.69
N ASN A 95 16.28 -3.16 -13.44
CA ASN A 95 16.51 -2.46 -12.18
C ASN A 95 15.90 -3.23 -10.98
N ALA A 96 14.66 -3.71 -11.10
CA ALA A 96 14.01 -4.52 -10.06
C ALA A 96 14.83 -5.78 -9.71
N GLU A 97 15.32 -6.50 -10.73
CA GLU A 97 16.20 -7.66 -10.52
C GLU A 97 17.52 -7.29 -9.86
N MET A 98 18.17 -6.20 -10.28
CA MET A 98 19.45 -5.76 -9.70
C MET A 98 19.30 -5.31 -8.25
N GLN A 99 18.25 -4.61 -7.93
CA GLN A 99 17.93 -4.17 -6.58
C GLN A 99 17.72 -5.38 -5.66
N TYR A 100 16.86 -6.30 -6.07
CA TYR A 100 16.62 -7.53 -5.33
C TYR A 100 17.89 -8.37 -5.17
N CYS A 101 18.69 -8.55 -6.22
CA CYS A 101 19.96 -9.27 -6.14
C CYS A 101 20.92 -8.65 -5.13
N THR A 102 20.99 -7.32 -5.06
CA THR A 102 21.81 -6.60 -4.07
C THR A 102 21.38 -6.92 -2.65
N GLU A 103 20.07 -6.88 -2.38
CA GLU A 103 19.54 -7.23 -1.06
C GLU A 103 19.76 -8.70 -0.70
N LEU A 104 19.54 -9.60 -1.66
CA LEU A 104 19.77 -11.02 -1.44
C LEU A 104 21.23 -11.32 -1.14
N ILE A 105 22.19 -10.71 -1.84
CA ILE A 105 23.62 -10.82 -1.55
C ILE A 105 23.91 -10.34 -0.12
N ASN A 106 23.35 -9.21 0.28
CA ASN A 106 23.53 -8.66 1.62
C ASN A 106 22.94 -9.59 2.69
N ALA A 107 21.74 -10.12 2.46
CA ALA A 107 21.11 -11.08 3.37
C ALA A 107 21.92 -12.38 3.52
N LEU A 108 22.52 -12.87 2.43
CA LEU A 108 23.39 -14.05 2.45
C LEU A 108 24.74 -13.80 3.17
N LYS A 109 25.28 -12.57 3.07
CA LYS A 109 26.51 -12.16 3.76
C LYS A 109 26.31 -12.01 5.27
N LEU A 110 25.22 -11.42 5.70
CA LEU A 110 25.02 -11.05 7.10
C LEU A 110 24.71 -12.24 8.01
N ARG A 111 24.27 -13.40 7.49
CA ARG A 111 23.85 -14.58 8.27
C ARG A 111 22.97 -14.29 9.52
N THR A 112 22.61 -13.02 9.75
CA THR A 112 21.86 -12.53 10.89
C THR A 112 20.82 -11.50 10.45
N ILE A 113 19.56 -11.75 10.79
CA ILE A 113 18.50 -10.75 10.69
C ILE A 113 18.61 -9.83 11.91
N PRO A 114 18.59 -8.51 11.77
CA PRO A 114 18.58 -7.59 12.91
C PRO A 114 17.39 -7.89 13.84
N LYS A 115 17.65 -7.98 15.15
CA LYS A 115 16.58 -8.00 16.16
C LYS A 115 15.97 -6.61 16.25
N PHE A 116 14.67 -6.50 16.02
CA PHE A 116 13.94 -5.24 16.19
C PHE A 116 13.95 -4.79 17.66
N PRO A 117 14.19 -3.51 17.95
CA PRO A 117 14.11 -2.96 19.30
C PRO A 117 12.66 -2.97 19.80
N LYS A 118 12.44 -3.38 21.05
CA LYS A 118 11.16 -3.27 21.74
C LYS A 118 10.88 -1.80 22.07
N ILE A 119 9.73 -1.28 21.61
CA ILE A 119 9.30 0.09 21.90
C ILE A 119 8.70 0.15 23.30
N PRO A 120 9.17 1.04 24.21
CA PRO A 120 8.60 1.20 25.52
C PRO A 120 7.26 1.94 25.49
N ILE A 121 6.26 1.39 26.18
CA ILE A 121 4.93 2.01 26.35
C ILE A 121 5.04 3.15 27.36
N ARG A 122 4.78 4.39 26.93
CA ARG A 122 4.67 5.55 27.84
C ARG A 122 3.25 5.64 28.41
N ARG A 123 3.15 5.91 29.72
CA ARG A 123 1.90 6.15 30.45
C ARG A 123 1.24 7.46 30.00
N ILE A 124 -0.10 7.43 29.94
CA ILE A 124 -0.96 8.57 29.61
C ILE A 124 -1.04 9.51 30.81
N PRO A 125 -0.91 10.85 30.65
CA PRO A 125 -1.09 11.81 31.74
C PRO A 125 -2.56 11.96 32.13
N GLU A 126 -2.81 12.22 33.43
CA GLU A 126 -4.16 12.43 33.98
C GLU A 126 -4.80 13.71 33.44
N ILE A 127 -6.15 13.67 33.29
CA ILE A 127 -6.97 14.75 32.74
C ILE A 127 -7.31 15.76 33.82
N PRO A 128 -7.17 17.09 33.59
CA PRO A 128 -7.55 18.11 34.56
C PRO A 128 -9.06 18.30 34.69
N ASP A 129 -9.50 18.66 35.90
CA ASP A 129 -10.88 18.89 36.31
C ASP A 129 -11.49 20.16 35.65
N TRP A 130 -12.65 20.04 35.02
CA TRP A 130 -13.35 21.11 34.32
C TRP A 130 -14.69 21.47 35.01
N ARG A 131 -14.72 22.51 35.76
CA ARG A 131 -15.98 23.17 36.19
C ARG A 131 -16.16 24.49 35.46
N VAL A 132 -16.81 24.50 34.32
CA VAL A 132 -17.46 25.72 33.78
C VAL A 132 -18.80 25.31 33.17
N ILE A 133 -19.85 25.89 33.73
CA ILE A 133 -21.26 25.57 33.45
C ILE A 133 -21.67 26.22 32.13
N ARG A 134 -21.58 25.45 31.03
CA ARG A 134 -22.46 25.56 29.86
C ARG A 134 -22.92 24.14 29.60
N LYS A 135 -24.26 23.87 29.54
CA LYS A 135 -24.77 22.56 29.17
C LYS A 135 -24.40 22.31 27.70
N CYS A 136 -23.20 21.84 27.46
CA CYS A 136 -22.75 21.34 26.15
C CYS A 136 -22.83 19.83 26.19
N PHE A 137 -23.54 19.26 25.23
CA PHE A 137 -23.61 17.82 25.06
C PHE A 137 -22.60 17.37 24.02
N TRP A 138 -21.88 16.32 24.32
CA TRP A 138 -20.98 15.69 23.37
C TRP A 138 -21.67 14.50 22.74
N PHE A 139 -21.83 14.54 21.43
CA PHE A 139 -22.42 13.46 20.65
C PHE A 139 -21.29 12.69 19.98
N LYS A 140 -21.32 11.37 20.17
CA LYS A 140 -20.44 10.44 19.49
C LYS A 140 -21.06 10.10 18.13
N VAL A 141 -20.44 10.61 17.04
CA VAL A 141 -20.94 10.40 15.67
C VAL A 141 -19.96 9.48 14.93
N LYS A 142 -20.49 8.50 14.20
CA LYS A 142 -19.65 7.62 13.36
C LYS A 142 -19.01 8.41 12.24
N THR A 143 -17.73 8.16 12.01
CA THR A 143 -17.01 8.68 10.85
C THR A 143 -17.13 7.71 9.67
N THR A 144 -16.86 8.22 8.47
CA THR A 144 -16.97 7.47 7.22
C THR A 144 -15.57 7.14 6.68
N ALA A 145 -15.40 5.88 6.30
CA ALA A 145 -14.34 5.42 5.42
C ALA A 145 -14.95 5.21 4.01
N LEU A 146 -14.44 5.93 3.03
CA LEU A 146 -14.83 5.82 1.62
C LEU A 146 -13.84 4.93 0.90
N PHE A 147 -14.36 3.89 0.23
CA PHE A 147 -13.60 3.00 -0.62
C PHE A 147 -14.01 3.17 -2.09
N CYS A 148 -13.02 3.30 -2.97
CA CYS A 148 -13.16 3.36 -4.42
C CYS A 148 -12.56 2.10 -5.01
N GLU A 149 -13.42 1.13 -5.37
CA GLU A 149 -13.00 -0.20 -5.80
C GLU A 149 -13.27 -0.36 -7.31
N ASN A 150 -12.29 0.00 -8.12
CA ASN A 150 -12.39 -0.17 -9.57
C ASN A 150 -12.44 -1.66 -9.94
N THR A 151 -13.44 -2.05 -10.70
CA THR A 151 -13.62 -3.42 -11.20
C THR A 151 -13.79 -3.47 -12.73
N THR A 152 -13.25 -2.48 -13.43
CA THR A 152 -13.43 -2.35 -14.91
C THR A 152 -12.71 -3.46 -15.67
N ASP A 153 -11.60 -3.96 -15.15
CA ASP A 153 -10.81 -5.04 -15.74
C ASP A 153 -10.50 -6.16 -14.73
N GLY A 154 -10.00 -7.29 -15.22
CA GLY A 154 -9.72 -8.47 -14.40
C GLY A 154 -8.62 -8.24 -13.36
N ILE A 155 -7.69 -7.30 -13.60
CA ILE A 155 -6.60 -6.96 -12.70
C ILE A 155 -7.15 -6.23 -11.48
N THR A 156 -7.75 -5.07 -11.70
CA THR A 156 -8.32 -4.25 -10.65
C THR A 156 -9.42 -5.00 -9.90
N SER A 157 -10.26 -5.76 -10.62
CA SER A 157 -11.32 -6.59 -10.03
C SER A 157 -10.81 -7.65 -9.04
N SER A 158 -9.66 -8.29 -9.35
CA SER A 158 -9.07 -9.29 -8.45
C SER A 158 -8.62 -8.67 -7.10
N PHE A 159 -7.98 -7.51 -7.15
CA PHE A 159 -7.55 -6.79 -5.95
C PHE A 159 -8.73 -6.15 -5.20
N ALA A 160 -9.69 -5.56 -5.92
CA ALA A 160 -10.92 -5.02 -5.33
C ALA A 160 -11.68 -6.10 -4.55
N THR A 161 -11.85 -7.28 -5.14
CA THR A 161 -12.50 -8.43 -4.48
C THR A 161 -11.77 -8.82 -3.18
N TYR A 162 -10.44 -8.85 -3.21
CA TYR A 162 -9.65 -9.14 -2.01
C TYR A 162 -9.91 -8.08 -0.92
N ARG A 163 -9.89 -6.79 -1.26
CA ARG A 163 -10.10 -5.67 -0.33
C ARG A 163 -11.51 -5.70 0.26
N ILE A 164 -12.54 -5.95 -0.56
CA ILE A 164 -13.93 -6.09 -0.11
C ILE A 164 -14.06 -7.20 0.93
N ASN A 165 -13.37 -8.31 0.75
CA ASN A 165 -13.46 -9.47 1.63
C ASN A 165 -12.56 -9.38 2.87
N ASN A 166 -11.44 -8.64 2.83
CA ASN A 166 -10.43 -8.65 3.89
C ASN A 166 -10.19 -7.29 4.55
N VAL A 167 -10.42 -6.17 3.86
CA VAL A 167 -10.18 -4.81 4.39
C VAL A 167 -11.48 -4.19 4.91
N HIS A 168 -12.54 -4.17 4.10
CA HIS A 168 -13.81 -3.52 4.48
C HIS A 168 -14.40 -4.09 5.80
N PRO A 169 -14.42 -5.43 6.04
CA PRO A 169 -14.91 -5.97 7.29
C PRO A 169 -14.13 -5.51 8.52
N VAL A 170 -12.81 -5.23 8.37
CA VAL A 170 -12.01 -4.69 9.47
C VAL A 170 -12.51 -3.29 9.85
N PHE A 171 -12.72 -2.40 8.88
CA PHE A 171 -13.28 -1.06 9.14
C PHE A 171 -14.65 -1.13 9.77
N GLN A 172 -15.54 -2.00 9.26
CA GLN A 172 -16.88 -2.21 9.81
C GLN A 172 -16.82 -2.69 11.27
N SER A 173 -15.95 -3.66 11.57
CA SER A 173 -15.78 -4.21 12.93
C SER A 173 -15.26 -3.19 13.93
N LYS A 174 -14.51 -2.19 13.46
CA LYS A 174 -14.02 -1.07 14.29
C LYS A 174 -15.07 0.03 14.48
N GLY A 175 -16.18 -0.04 13.77
CA GLY A 175 -17.31 0.89 13.94
C GLY A 175 -17.34 2.04 12.94
N PHE A 176 -16.51 2.05 11.90
CA PHE A 176 -16.62 3.01 10.81
C PHE A 176 -17.94 2.81 10.03
N ASN A 177 -18.48 3.92 9.50
CA ASN A 177 -19.44 3.87 8.42
C ASN A 177 -18.68 3.63 7.12
N VAL A 178 -18.78 2.42 6.54
CA VAL A 178 -18.09 2.05 5.30
C VAL A 178 -18.98 2.36 4.11
N VAL A 179 -18.50 3.23 3.22
CA VAL A 179 -19.15 3.56 1.94
C VAL A 179 -18.26 3.05 0.82
N VAL A 180 -18.83 2.30 -0.11
CA VAL A 180 -18.10 1.65 -1.21
C VAL A 180 -18.66 2.15 -2.55
N ASN A 181 -17.79 2.79 -3.33
CA ASN A 181 -18.01 3.03 -4.75
C ASN A 181 -17.35 1.88 -5.51
N GLN A 182 -18.14 1.06 -6.21
CA GLN A 182 -17.64 -0.12 -6.91
C GLN A 182 -18.26 -0.24 -8.30
N GLY A 183 -17.53 -0.78 -9.26
CA GLY A 183 -17.99 -0.99 -10.62
C GLY A 183 -18.48 0.32 -11.24
N THR A 184 -19.67 0.33 -11.84
CA THR A 184 -20.29 1.52 -12.46
C THR A 184 -20.57 2.65 -11.48
N ASN A 185 -20.53 2.40 -10.16
CA ASN A 185 -20.70 3.42 -9.12
C ASN A 185 -19.37 4.09 -8.71
N ASP A 186 -18.23 3.59 -9.16
CA ASP A 186 -16.93 4.21 -8.89
C ASP A 186 -16.71 5.39 -9.86
N THR A 187 -17.48 6.43 -9.63
CA THR A 187 -17.56 7.65 -10.44
C THR A 187 -17.11 8.88 -9.66
N ARG A 188 -16.68 9.90 -10.39
CA ARG A 188 -16.33 11.22 -9.83
C ARG A 188 -17.47 11.80 -8.99
N THR A 189 -18.71 11.73 -9.48
CA THR A 189 -19.89 12.25 -8.78
C THR A 189 -20.10 11.56 -7.42
N ASN A 190 -20.07 10.22 -7.37
CA ASN A 190 -20.26 9.47 -6.13
C ASN A 190 -19.12 9.70 -5.14
N PHE A 191 -17.90 9.82 -5.66
CA PHE A 191 -16.72 10.17 -4.86
C PHE A 191 -16.93 11.52 -4.16
N VAL A 192 -17.23 12.58 -4.92
CA VAL A 192 -17.42 13.96 -4.41
C VAL A 192 -18.54 14.01 -3.37
N ASN A 193 -19.66 13.35 -3.65
CA ASN A 193 -20.83 13.33 -2.76
C ASN A 193 -20.50 12.73 -1.37
N THR A 194 -19.49 11.85 -1.29
CA THR A 194 -19.08 11.25 -0.02
C THR A 194 -17.83 11.92 0.53
N ALA A 195 -16.85 12.20 -0.29
CA ALA A 195 -15.58 12.80 0.12
C ALA A 195 -15.76 14.18 0.79
N LYS A 196 -16.66 15.03 0.28
CA LYS A 196 -16.95 16.36 0.86
C LYS A 196 -17.69 16.32 2.21
N LYS A 197 -18.20 15.16 2.64
CA LYS A 197 -18.90 15.08 3.94
C LYS A 197 -17.93 15.29 5.10
N PRO A 198 -18.30 16.10 6.12
CA PRO A 198 -17.41 16.44 7.24
C PRO A 198 -17.00 15.25 8.11
N LEU A 199 -17.74 14.14 8.02
CA LEU A 199 -17.46 12.92 8.77
C LEU A 199 -16.60 11.91 7.99
N THR A 200 -16.33 12.13 6.72
CA THR A 200 -15.38 11.32 5.95
C THR A 200 -13.96 11.67 6.40
N ASN A 201 -13.27 10.72 6.99
CA ASN A 201 -11.91 10.91 7.51
C ASN A 201 -10.88 9.93 6.91
N TYR A 202 -11.35 8.95 6.13
CA TYR A 202 -10.51 8.01 5.41
C TYR A 202 -11.02 7.82 3.99
N ILE A 203 -10.09 7.79 3.05
CA ILE A 203 -10.35 7.47 1.65
C ILE A 203 -9.33 6.44 1.24
N SER A 204 -9.78 5.33 0.67
CA SER A 204 -8.89 4.33 0.11
C SER A 204 -9.49 3.73 -1.15
N GLY A 205 -8.65 3.12 -1.98
CA GLY A 205 -9.17 2.50 -3.19
C GLY A 205 -8.11 1.82 -4.02
N ILE A 206 -8.62 1.06 -4.98
CA ILE A 206 -7.83 0.49 -6.06
C ILE A 206 -8.33 0.97 -7.40
N GLY A 207 -7.42 1.37 -8.27
CA GLY A 207 -7.74 1.81 -9.62
C GLY A 207 -6.51 2.09 -10.43
N HIS A 208 -6.73 2.43 -11.69
CA HIS A 208 -5.65 2.92 -12.53
C HIS A 208 -5.25 4.34 -12.16
N GLY A 209 -4.03 4.73 -12.51
CA GLY A 209 -3.54 6.07 -12.28
C GLY A 209 -2.24 6.37 -13.01
N ASN A 210 -1.80 7.58 -12.85
CA ASN A 210 -0.46 8.04 -13.21
C ASN A 210 -0.02 9.11 -12.20
N TYR A 211 1.08 9.85 -12.46
CA TYR A 211 1.60 10.78 -11.43
C TYR A 211 0.55 11.79 -10.95
N ASN A 212 -0.38 12.25 -11.81
CA ASN A 212 -1.26 13.38 -11.49
C ASN A 212 -2.72 13.01 -11.34
N ARG A 213 -3.11 11.72 -11.48
CA ARG A 213 -4.52 11.31 -11.39
C ARG A 213 -4.69 9.89 -10.86
N TYR A 214 -5.82 9.69 -10.20
CA TYR A 214 -6.42 8.41 -9.85
C TYR A 214 -7.76 8.27 -10.57
N THR A 215 -8.04 7.09 -11.15
CA THR A 215 -9.23 6.86 -11.97
C THR A 215 -10.11 5.75 -11.39
N GLY A 216 -11.43 5.92 -11.57
CA GLY A 216 -12.46 4.94 -11.26
C GLY A 216 -12.96 4.20 -12.51
N HIS A 217 -14.27 3.98 -12.55
CA HIS A 217 -14.92 3.23 -13.61
C HIS A 217 -14.62 3.81 -15.00
N ALA A 218 -14.32 2.92 -15.95
CA ALA A 218 -14.05 3.26 -17.36
C ALA A 218 -12.97 4.35 -17.56
N GLY A 219 -12.06 4.52 -16.57
CA GLY A 219 -10.98 5.51 -16.65
C GLY A 219 -11.41 6.93 -16.30
N GLU A 220 -12.61 7.14 -15.72
CA GLU A 220 -13.04 8.43 -15.24
C GLU A 220 -12.10 8.97 -14.15
N ASN A 221 -11.68 10.24 -14.26
CA ASN A 221 -10.84 10.86 -13.24
C ASN A 221 -11.62 11.04 -11.93
N ILE A 222 -11.25 10.29 -10.90
CA ILE A 222 -11.76 10.46 -9.54
C ILE A 222 -11.07 11.65 -8.86
N LEU A 223 -9.73 11.66 -8.88
CA LEU A 223 -8.91 12.80 -8.49
C LEU A 223 -7.88 13.07 -9.58
N LYS A 224 -7.73 14.34 -9.97
CA LYS A 224 -6.70 14.79 -10.90
C LYS A 224 -6.18 16.14 -10.45
N VAL A 225 -4.88 16.30 -10.39
CA VAL A 225 -4.21 17.55 -10.02
C VAL A 225 -4.78 18.72 -10.84
N GLY A 226 -5.21 19.78 -10.14
CA GLY A 226 -5.84 20.93 -10.75
C GLY A 226 -7.36 20.82 -10.99
N GLU A 227 -7.97 19.62 -10.85
CA GLU A 227 -9.39 19.39 -11.19
C GLU A 227 -10.27 18.98 -9.99
N TYR A 228 -9.76 19.07 -8.74
CA TYR A 228 -10.53 18.76 -7.53
C TYR A 228 -10.40 19.83 -6.46
N ASP A 229 -11.42 19.94 -5.60
CA ASP A 229 -11.46 20.91 -4.51
C ASP A 229 -10.72 20.40 -3.26
N ALA A 230 -10.12 21.33 -2.51
CA ALA A 230 -9.49 21.01 -1.22
C ALA A 230 -10.47 20.33 -0.23
N ALA A 231 -11.76 20.68 -0.25
CA ALA A 231 -12.77 20.06 0.61
C ALA A 231 -12.91 18.54 0.43
N GLU A 232 -12.51 18.01 -0.72
CA GLU A 232 -12.59 16.58 -1.00
C GLU A 232 -11.51 15.77 -0.27
N VAL A 233 -10.37 16.38 0.00
CA VAL A 233 -9.19 15.73 0.58
C VAL A 233 -8.81 16.26 1.97
N LYS A 234 -9.23 17.49 2.31
CA LYS A 234 -8.89 18.15 3.56
C LYS A 234 -9.29 17.32 4.79
N ASP A 235 -8.38 17.24 5.76
CA ASP A 235 -8.53 16.52 7.03
C ASP A 235 -8.69 14.99 6.90
N LYS A 236 -8.36 14.40 5.75
CA LYS A 236 -8.49 12.97 5.49
C LYS A 236 -7.13 12.29 5.42
N ALA A 237 -7.08 11.03 5.82
CA ALA A 237 -6.00 10.11 5.45
C ALA A 237 -6.41 9.40 4.15
N ILE A 238 -5.48 9.27 3.21
CA ILE A 238 -5.73 8.74 1.87
C ILE A 238 -4.76 7.61 1.58
N HIS A 239 -5.24 6.50 1.01
CA HIS A 239 -4.42 5.41 0.51
C HIS A 239 -4.95 4.92 -0.85
N PHE A 240 -4.12 4.99 -1.89
CA PHE A 240 -4.47 4.43 -3.19
C PHE A 240 -3.46 3.38 -3.67
N LEU A 241 -3.97 2.19 -3.92
CA LEU A 241 -3.29 1.18 -4.72
C LEU A 241 -3.46 1.55 -6.20
N SER A 242 -2.51 2.29 -6.72
CA SER A 242 -2.56 2.83 -8.08
C SER A 242 -1.18 3.26 -8.55
N CYS A 243 -0.91 3.11 -9.87
CA CYS A 243 0.38 3.45 -10.44
C CYS A 243 0.71 4.94 -10.31
N ARG A 244 1.89 5.26 -9.79
CA ARG A 244 2.57 6.55 -9.83
C ARG A 244 1.85 7.71 -9.12
N THR A 245 0.74 7.44 -8.46
CA THR A 245 -0.08 8.50 -7.83
C THR A 245 0.62 9.19 -6.67
N ALA A 246 1.56 8.52 -5.99
CA ALA A 246 2.35 9.15 -4.95
C ALA A 246 3.45 10.10 -5.47
N ALA A 247 3.73 10.11 -6.78
CA ALA A 247 4.75 10.99 -7.34
C ALA A 247 4.31 12.47 -7.39
N GLN A 248 3.04 12.75 -7.74
CA GLN A 248 2.53 14.11 -7.86
C GLN A 248 1.17 14.30 -7.18
N LEU A 249 0.18 13.40 -7.41
CA LEU A 249 -1.14 13.51 -6.81
C LEU A 249 -1.08 13.45 -5.28
N GLY A 250 -0.28 12.55 -4.72
CA GLY A 250 -0.08 12.43 -3.27
C GLY A 250 0.39 13.73 -2.63
N PRO A 251 1.52 14.31 -3.04
CA PRO A 251 1.97 15.63 -2.59
C PRO A 251 0.93 16.75 -2.77
N ASP A 252 0.20 16.78 -3.91
CA ASP A 252 -0.84 17.79 -4.16
C ASP A 252 -2.03 17.64 -3.20
N THR A 253 -2.46 16.40 -2.87
CA THR A 253 -3.52 16.20 -1.88
C THR A 253 -3.12 16.70 -0.49
N VAL A 254 -1.86 16.46 -0.10
CA VAL A 254 -1.32 16.97 1.18
C VAL A 254 -1.24 18.48 1.18
N ALA A 255 -0.78 19.10 0.09
CA ALA A 255 -0.76 20.56 -0.06
C ALA A 255 -2.17 21.18 0.03
N LYS A 256 -3.22 20.44 -0.38
CA LYS A 256 -4.63 20.83 -0.25
C LYS A 256 -5.26 20.43 1.10
N GLY A 257 -4.47 19.97 2.04
CA GLY A 257 -4.86 19.75 3.43
C GLY A 257 -5.25 18.31 3.78
N ALA A 258 -4.96 17.32 2.95
CA ALA A 258 -4.99 15.93 3.40
C ALA A 258 -3.99 15.73 4.54
N LYS A 259 -4.36 14.95 5.55
CA LYS A 259 -3.47 14.69 6.69
C LYS A 259 -2.28 13.84 6.29
N CYS A 260 -2.55 12.80 5.53
CA CYS A 260 -1.50 11.98 4.92
C CYS A 260 -2.02 11.32 3.64
N TYR A 261 -1.07 10.89 2.82
CA TYR A 261 -1.30 10.12 1.61
C TYR A 261 -0.30 8.96 1.57
N ALA A 262 -0.78 7.74 1.33
CA ALA A 262 0.04 6.58 1.03
C ALA A 262 -0.29 6.05 -0.37
N GLY A 263 0.71 5.51 -1.07
CA GLY A 263 0.59 4.97 -2.42
C GLY A 263 1.95 4.74 -3.05
N TYR A 264 2.00 4.62 -4.36
CA TYR A 264 3.22 4.26 -5.11
C TYR A 264 3.66 5.39 -6.02
N ASP A 265 4.98 5.68 -6.06
CA ASP A 265 5.56 6.69 -6.95
C ASP A 265 5.99 6.12 -8.31
N GLU A 266 5.96 4.79 -8.46
CA GLU A 266 6.13 4.06 -9.71
C GLU A 266 4.94 3.12 -9.99
N ASN A 267 4.98 2.41 -11.11
CA ASN A 267 3.93 1.47 -11.47
C ASN A 267 3.90 0.31 -10.46
N PHE A 268 2.71 0.03 -9.92
CA PHE A 268 2.52 -1.16 -9.09
C PHE A 268 2.47 -2.41 -9.97
N THR A 269 3.17 -3.43 -9.55
CA THR A 269 3.40 -4.66 -10.29
C THR A 269 3.00 -5.87 -9.45
N PHE A 270 2.72 -7.00 -10.09
CA PHE A 270 2.46 -8.25 -9.38
C PHE A 270 2.66 -9.44 -10.31
N VAL A 271 3.01 -10.57 -9.71
CA VAL A 271 3.13 -11.84 -10.42
C VAL A 271 1.83 -12.63 -10.21
N TRP A 272 1.21 -13.08 -11.31
CA TRP A 272 0.11 -14.02 -11.24
C TRP A 272 0.62 -15.39 -10.81
N ASP A 273 -0.27 -16.15 -10.14
CA ASP A 273 0.04 -17.49 -9.69
C ASP A 273 0.52 -18.38 -10.83
N ASP A 274 1.58 -19.10 -10.56
CA ASP A 274 1.88 -20.34 -11.22
C ASP A 274 1.01 -21.43 -10.55
N PRO A 275 0.07 -22.07 -11.28
CA PRO A 275 -0.77 -23.14 -10.71
C PRO A 275 0.02 -24.31 -10.14
N SER A 276 1.31 -24.46 -10.47
CA SER A 276 2.23 -25.47 -9.94
C SER A 276 2.81 -25.09 -8.56
N THR A 277 2.58 -23.86 -8.09
CA THR A 277 3.10 -23.42 -6.78
C THR A 277 2.04 -23.53 -5.68
N PRO A 278 2.41 -23.98 -4.46
CA PRO A 278 1.47 -24.08 -3.34
C PRO A 278 1.13 -22.71 -2.72
N VAL A 279 1.74 -21.63 -3.18
CA VAL A 279 1.55 -20.26 -2.69
C VAL A 279 0.90 -19.46 -3.79
N ASN A 280 -0.22 -18.82 -3.48
CA ASN A 280 -0.86 -17.85 -4.36
C ASN A 280 0.00 -16.57 -4.36
N GLU A 281 0.85 -16.39 -5.37
CA GLU A 281 1.83 -15.31 -5.40
C GLU A 281 1.19 -13.94 -5.51
N VAL A 282 0.08 -13.79 -6.23
CA VAL A 282 -0.64 -12.51 -6.31
C VAL A 282 -1.22 -12.08 -4.97
N ASP A 283 -1.59 -13.03 -4.11
CA ASP A 283 -2.11 -12.70 -2.78
C ASP A 283 -1.04 -12.10 -1.87
N LEU A 284 0.24 -12.39 -2.08
CA LEU A 284 1.33 -11.73 -1.35
C LEU A 284 1.31 -10.22 -1.59
N PHE A 285 1.11 -9.77 -2.83
CA PHE A 285 1.01 -8.34 -3.17
C PHE A 285 -0.24 -7.70 -2.55
N LYS A 286 -1.39 -8.39 -2.64
CA LYS A 286 -2.66 -7.93 -2.04
C LYS A 286 -2.53 -7.77 -0.52
N ILE A 287 -1.92 -8.73 0.17
CA ILE A 287 -1.69 -8.68 1.62
C ILE A 287 -0.78 -7.51 1.99
N CYS A 288 0.33 -7.32 1.27
CA CYS A 288 1.30 -6.29 1.57
C CYS A 288 0.68 -4.89 1.49
N ASP A 289 0.00 -4.58 0.40
CA ASP A 289 -0.68 -3.29 0.20
C ASP A 289 -1.78 -3.07 1.24
N SER A 290 -2.69 -4.05 1.39
CA SER A 290 -3.84 -3.95 2.31
C SER A 290 -3.45 -3.84 3.78
N THR A 291 -2.22 -4.19 4.15
CA THR A 291 -1.71 -4.07 5.51
C THR A 291 -1.74 -2.62 5.99
N PHE A 292 -1.50 -1.64 5.11
CA PHE A 292 -1.62 -0.23 5.46
C PHE A 292 -3.04 0.12 5.94
N ASP A 293 -4.06 -0.21 5.14
CA ASP A 293 -5.47 0.03 5.46
C ASP A 293 -5.87 -0.61 6.80
N ILE A 294 -5.51 -1.89 6.97
CA ILE A 294 -5.85 -2.68 8.16
C ILE A 294 -5.24 -2.03 9.42
N HIS A 295 -3.99 -1.59 9.36
CA HIS A 295 -3.34 -0.91 10.49
C HIS A 295 -3.94 0.46 10.77
N MET A 296 -4.32 1.23 9.75
CA MET A 296 -5.05 2.50 9.94
C MET A 296 -6.40 2.26 10.63
N ALA A 297 -7.18 1.27 10.20
CA ALA A 297 -8.45 0.89 10.84
C ALA A 297 -8.28 0.47 12.31
N ASN A 298 -7.15 -0.15 12.65
CA ASN A 298 -6.80 -0.56 14.02
C ASN A 298 -6.26 0.58 14.89
N GLY A 299 -6.24 1.83 14.40
CA GLY A 299 -5.84 3.02 15.17
C GLY A 299 -4.33 3.27 15.22
N SER A 300 -3.55 2.60 14.37
CA SER A 300 -2.13 2.91 14.17
C SER A 300 -1.96 4.33 13.62
N THR A 301 -0.80 4.95 13.85
CA THR A 301 -0.42 6.15 13.11
C THR A 301 -0.10 5.79 11.65
N ALA A 302 -0.16 6.76 10.74
CA ALA A 302 0.20 6.57 9.34
C ALA A 302 1.60 5.97 9.18
N GLN A 303 2.58 6.43 9.99
CA GLN A 303 3.93 5.86 9.98
C GLN A 303 3.96 4.40 10.47
N GLN A 304 3.17 4.07 11.50
CA GLN A 304 3.09 2.68 11.98
C GLN A 304 2.44 1.77 10.95
N ALA A 305 1.39 2.25 10.27
CA ALA A 305 0.72 1.53 9.19
C ALA A 305 1.67 1.33 7.98
N PHE A 306 2.41 2.37 7.60
CA PHE A 306 3.43 2.31 6.57
C PHE A 306 4.53 1.30 6.91
N ASN A 307 5.09 1.38 8.11
CA ASN A 307 6.13 0.44 8.55
C ASN A 307 5.61 -1.02 8.62
N ALA A 308 4.33 -1.21 8.94
CA ALA A 308 3.69 -2.52 8.92
C ALA A 308 3.58 -3.08 7.48
N ALA A 309 3.19 -2.24 6.51
CA ALA A 309 3.16 -2.62 5.10
C ALA A 309 4.57 -2.99 4.59
N ILE A 310 5.58 -2.16 4.88
CA ILE A 310 6.99 -2.46 4.56
C ILE A 310 7.44 -3.80 5.20
N SER A 311 7.02 -4.06 6.44
CA SER A 311 7.32 -5.32 7.12
C SER A 311 6.62 -6.52 6.48
N ALA A 312 5.38 -6.34 6.00
CA ALA A 312 4.64 -7.36 5.25
C ALA A 312 5.34 -7.70 3.92
N PHE A 313 5.79 -6.67 3.17
CA PHE A 313 6.62 -6.89 1.97
C PHE A 313 7.89 -7.67 2.29
N ASN A 314 8.62 -7.30 3.35
CA ASN A 314 9.85 -8.02 3.75
C ASN A 314 9.56 -9.48 4.12
N ALA A 315 8.45 -9.74 4.78
CA ALA A 315 8.03 -11.11 5.12
C ALA A 315 7.66 -11.91 3.85
N ALA A 316 6.91 -11.31 2.92
CA ALA A 316 6.53 -11.92 1.65
C ALA A 316 7.77 -12.23 0.79
N ILE A 317 8.72 -11.31 0.67
CA ILE A 317 9.99 -11.51 -0.03
C ILE A 317 10.76 -12.72 0.57
N ALA A 318 10.77 -12.83 1.90
CA ALA A 318 11.44 -13.94 2.59
C ALA A 318 10.72 -15.30 2.41
N MET A 319 9.42 -15.31 2.06
CA MET A 319 8.67 -16.53 1.75
C MET A 319 9.03 -17.12 0.38
N VAL A 320 9.41 -16.27 -0.58
CA VAL A 320 9.68 -16.66 -1.98
C VAL A 320 11.08 -16.23 -2.44
N PRO A 321 12.14 -16.54 -1.68
CA PRO A 321 13.47 -16.01 -1.95
C PRO A 321 14.02 -16.52 -3.28
N GLY A 322 14.66 -15.63 -4.04
CA GLY A 322 15.30 -15.93 -5.33
C GLY A 322 14.34 -15.96 -6.51
N THR A 323 13.04 -15.77 -6.30
CA THR A 323 12.01 -15.79 -7.36
C THR A 323 11.82 -14.42 -8.00
N THR A 324 11.17 -14.39 -9.16
CA THR A 324 10.70 -13.16 -9.81
C THR A 324 9.70 -12.41 -8.94
N THR A 325 8.82 -13.15 -8.24
CA THR A 325 7.89 -12.56 -7.26
C THR A 325 8.62 -11.77 -6.18
N ALA A 326 9.73 -12.30 -5.64
CA ALA A 326 10.54 -11.57 -4.66
C ALA A 326 11.14 -10.28 -5.24
N SER A 327 11.55 -10.27 -6.50
CA SER A 327 12.09 -9.08 -7.16
C SER A 327 11.04 -7.98 -7.27
N TRP A 328 9.81 -8.33 -7.69
CA TRP A 328 8.73 -7.35 -7.85
C TRP A 328 8.10 -6.90 -6.53
N LEU A 329 8.03 -7.79 -5.52
CA LEU A 329 7.69 -7.37 -4.14
C LEU A 329 8.71 -6.35 -3.59
N THR A 330 10.01 -6.56 -3.89
CA THR A 330 11.07 -5.61 -3.51
C THR A 330 10.88 -4.28 -4.20
N TYR A 331 10.59 -4.30 -5.51
CA TYR A 331 10.33 -3.12 -6.29
C TYR A 331 9.14 -2.31 -5.73
N ASP A 332 7.98 -2.94 -5.53
CA ASP A 332 6.80 -2.25 -5.01
C ASP A 332 7.02 -1.70 -3.58
N ARG A 333 7.67 -2.47 -2.71
CA ARG A 333 8.06 -2.01 -1.37
C ARG A 333 8.86 -0.72 -1.42
N ASP A 334 9.85 -0.67 -2.31
CA ASP A 334 10.78 0.44 -2.38
C ASP A 334 10.21 1.64 -3.11
N HIS A 335 9.07 1.46 -3.79
CA HIS A 335 8.29 2.51 -4.42
C HIS A 335 7.02 2.91 -3.66
N MET A 336 6.73 2.28 -2.53
CA MET A 336 5.69 2.76 -1.62
C MET A 336 6.13 4.04 -0.92
N ARG A 337 5.25 5.04 -0.85
CA ARG A 337 5.53 6.37 -0.25
C ARG A 337 4.47 6.75 0.75
N LEU A 338 4.89 7.50 1.76
CA LEU A 338 4.01 8.18 2.71
C LEU A 338 4.32 9.68 2.67
N HIS A 339 3.31 10.50 2.37
CA HIS A 339 3.37 11.96 2.40
C HIS A 339 2.49 12.51 3.52
N GLY A 340 2.79 13.72 4.02
CA GLY A 340 2.01 14.41 5.04
C GLY A 340 2.43 14.07 6.46
N ASP A 341 1.49 14.15 7.41
CA ASP A 341 1.76 13.97 8.83
C ASP A 341 1.86 12.47 9.21
N PRO A 342 3.05 11.98 9.59
CA PRO A 342 3.26 10.58 9.98
C PRO A 342 2.54 10.19 11.27
N ALA A 343 2.14 11.17 12.10
CA ALA A 343 1.40 10.94 13.35
C ALA A 343 -0.12 10.81 13.11
N THR A 344 -0.59 11.00 11.88
CA THR A 344 -2.00 10.92 11.51
C THR A 344 -2.62 9.61 11.98
N LYS A 345 -3.76 9.72 12.65
CA LYS A 345 -4.64 8.59 13.02
C LYS A 345 -6.03 8.86 12.48
N ILE A 346 -6.75 7.79 12.18
CA ILE A 346 -8.18 7.82 11.92
C ILE A 346 -8.93 7.26 13.14
N SER A 347 -10.16 7.70 13.31
CA SER A 347 -11.02 7.21 14.39
C SER A 347 -12.40 6.89 13.82
N PRO A 348 -13.03 5.78 14.23
CA PRO A 348 -14.38 5.45 13.81
C PRO A 348 -15.44 6.39 14.38
N TYR A 349 -15.04 7.28 15.28
CA TYR A 349 -15.94 8.24 15.92
C TYR A 349 -15.33 9.62 16.02
N LYS A 350 -16.18 10.63 15.84
CA LYS A 350 -15.90 12.04 16.14
C LYS A 350 -16.84 12.51 17.24
N PHE A 351 -16.30 13.23 18.21
CA PHE A 351 -17.12 13.89 19.21
C PHE A 351 -17.49 15.28 18.71
N VAL A 352 -18.78 15.52 18.56
CA VAL A 352 -19.32 16.82 18.15
C VAL A 352 -19.93 17.46 19.38
N LYS A 353 -19.45 18.67 19.69
CA LYS A 353 -19.99 19.47 20.79
C LYS A 353 -21.15 20.31 20.27
N ILE A 354 -22.35 20.04 20.75
CA ILE A 354 -23.50 20.88 20.50
C ILE A 354 -23.78 21.69 21.78
N CYS A 355 -23.56 23.00 21.69
CA CYS A 355 -23.90 23.92 22.75
C CYS A 355 -25.26 24.54 22.42
N LEU A 356 -26.30 24.16 23.18
CA LEU A 356 -27.59 24.81 23.05
C LEU A 356 -27.52 26.18 23.73
N PRO A 357 -28.02 27.26 23.06
CA PRO A 357 -28.18 28.53 23.73
C PRO A 357 -29.13 28.33 24.91
N LEU A 358 -28.76 28.79 26.11
CA LEU A 358 -29.68 28.83 27.25
C LEU A 358 -30.87 29.72 26.86
N LYS A 359 -31.98 29.10 26.49
CA LYS A 359 -33.26 29.80 26.49
C LYS A 359 -33.57 30.24 27.93
N SER A 360 -34.07 31.43 28.14
CA SER A 360 -34.47 31.91 29.45
C SER A 360 -35.36 30.87 30.17
N LEU A 361 -35.26 30.75 31.48
CA LEU A 361 -36.03 29.80 32.30
C LEU A 361 -37.53 29.77 31.92
N ALA A 362 -38.09 30.93 31.58
CA ALA A 362 -39.49 31.07 31.10
C ALA A 362 -39.81 30.33 29.75
N GLN A 363 -38.79 29.98 28.95
CA GLN A 363 -38.96 29.19 27.73
C GLN A 363 -38.76 27.68 27.95
N GLN A 364 -38.16 27.28 29.06
CA GLN A 364 -38.00 25.86 29.42
C GLN A 364 -39.28 25.31 30.05
N GLU A 365 -40.02 26.10 30.85
CA GLU A 365 -41.28 25.66 31.41
C GLU A 365 -42.34 25.44 30.33
N LYS A 366 -42.37 26.23 29.27
CA LYS A 366 -43.31 26.01 28.15
C LYS A 366 -43.00 24.78 27.29
N MET A 367 -41.81 24.22 27.32
CA MET A 367 -41.45 22.99 26.59
C MET A 367 -41.80 21.74 27.38
N VAL A 368 -41.89 21.80 28.72
CA VAL A 368 -42.33 20.69 29.58
C VAL A 368 -43.85 20.53 29.45
N GLU A 369 -44.61 21.64 29.40
CA GLU A 369 -46.07 21.59 29.21
C GLU A 369 -46.51 21.06 27.83
N LEU A 370 -45.63 21.19 26.77
CA LEU A 370 -45.93 20.67 25.43
C LEU A 370 -45.53 19.19 25.27
N GLY A 371 -44.70 18.66 26.14
CA GLY A 371 -44.33 17.22 26.18
C GLY A 371 -45.40 16.31 26.70
N ASP A 372 -46.32 16.84 27.55
CA ASP A 372 -47.40 16.06 28.18
C ASP A 372 -48.69 16.02 27.34
N LEU A 373 -48.65 16.52 26.09
CA LEU A 373 -49.82 16.60 25.17
C LEU A 373 -49.68 15.68 23.94
N VAL A 374 -48.71 14.77 23.93
CA VAL A 374 -48.59 13.77 22.85
C VAL A 374 -48.49 12.39 23.50
N ASP A 375 -49.63 11.86 23.89
CA ASP A 375 -49.95 10.42 23.95
C ASP A 375 -50.75 10.03 22.73
#